data_646dc5f0ea7381b73b3d6dcc52ac5833
#
_entry.id   646dc5f0ea7381b73b3d6dcc52ac5833
#
_cell.length_a   1.000
_cell.length_b   1.000
_cell.length_c   1.000
_cell.angle_alpha   90.00
_cell.angle_beta   90.00
_cell.angle_gamma   90.00
#
_symmetry.space_group_name_H-M   'P 1'
#
loop_
_entity.id
_entity.type
_entity.pdbx_description
1 polymer ?
#
loop_
_entity_poly.entity_id
_entity_poly.type
_entity_poly.pdbx_seq_one_letter_code
_entity_poly.pdbx_strand_id
1 'polypeptide(L)'
;MFNCFLLNNESIIFTIMKSEEDFVETHLKEVEGASIWESPSNIALVKYWGKYGTQYPQNPSLSFTLSKCITKTSISFAPKEIKNRDFSFDFKFEGNNSPAFHPKIQTFLERIDCYVPFVRQHHLKIESVNSFPHSSGIASSASAMSALALGIMSM
;
A
#
# COMPACT_ATOMS: atom_id res chain seq x y z
N MET A 1 2.78 17.87 5.70
CA MET A 1 3.46 18.06 7.00
C MET A 1 2.61 17.38 8.06
N PHE A 2 2.93 16.15 8.41
CA PHE A 2 2.22 15.41 9.46
C PHE A 2 3.06 15.46 10.73
N ASN A 3 2.60 16.21 11.72
CA ASN A 3 3.14 16.13 13.07
C ASN A 3 2.40 15.00 13.81
N CYS A 4 3.05 13.88 14.03
CA CYS A 4 2.59 12.87 14.96
C CYS A 4 3.19 13.19 16.33
N PHE A 5 2.39 13.75 17.25
CA PHE A 5 2.79 13.94 18.64
C PHE A 5 2.50 12.67 19.42
N LEU A 6 3.53 11.95 19.83
CA LEU A 6 3.45 10.97 20.91
C LEU A 6 3.95 11.65 22.18
N LEU A 7 3.02 11.95 23.08
CA LEU A 7 3.33 12.41 24.43
C LEU A 7 3.69 11.21 25.31
N ASN A 8 4.95 10.93 25.49
CA ASN A 8 5.45 10.21 26.64
C ASN A 8 6.24 11.18 27.52
N ASN A 9 6.04 11.06 28.81
CA ASN A 9 6.33 12.03 29.87
C ASN A 9 7.78 12.49 30.07
N GLU A 10 8.75 12.24 29.16
CA GLU A 10 10.14 12.70 29.40
C GLU A 10 10.97 13.07 28.16
N SER A 11 10.43 13.14 26.95
CA SER A 11 11.24 13.62 25.82
C SER A 11 10.35 14.12 24.67
N ILE A 12 10.48 15.38 24.33
CA ILE A 12 10.03 15.87 23.01
C ILE A 12 11.03 15.34 22.00
N ILE A 13 10.70 14.24 21.36
CA ILE A 13 11.48 13.75 20.21
C ILE A 13 11.12 14.64 19.03
N PHE A 14 11.99 15.56 18.67
CA PHE A 14 11.98 16.21 17.37
C PHE A 14 12.27 15.13 16.33
N THR A 15 11.22 14.58 15.73
CA THR A 15 11.39 13.75 14.54
C THR A 15 11.91 14.67 13.44
N ILE A 16 13.19 14.54 13.08
CA ILE A 16 13.75 15.17 11.90
C ILE A 16 12.89 14.69 10.74
N MET A 17 12.21 15.63 10.07
CA MET A 17 11.45 15.30 8.86
C MET A 17 12.47 14.82 7.82
N LYS A 18 12.39 13.56 7.48
CA LYS A 18 13.17 13.00 6.39
C LYS A 18 12.74 13.63 5.07
N SER A 19 13.69 13.81 4.16
CA SER A 19 13.37 14.18 2.78
C SER A 19 12.69 13.05 2.05
N GLU A 20 12.02 13.29 0.93
CA GLU A 20 11.42 12.19 0.13
C GLU A 20 12.48 11.19 -0.34
N GLU A 21 13.71 11.63 -0.55
CA GLU A 21 14.85 10.80 -0.96
C GLU A 21 15.24 9.75 0.09
N ASP A 22 15.00 10.02 1.38
CA ASP A 22 15.28 9.08 2.47
C ASP A 22 14.36 7.85 2.45
N PHE A 23 13.29 7.88 1.67
CA PHE A 23 12.34 6.77 1.53
C PHE A 23 12.54 5.96 0.25
N VAL A 24 13.54 6.30 -0.56
CA VAL A 24 13.82 5.57 -1.80
C VAL A 24 14.65 4.33 -1.49
N GLU A 25 14.07 3.15 -1.72
CA GLU A 25 14.78 1.89 -1.63
C GLU A 25 15.24 1.46 -3.02
N THR A 26 16.53 1.50 -3.25
CA THR A 26 17.14 1.16 -4.54
C THR A 26 17.60 -0.29 -4.66
N HIS A 27 17.71 -0.98 -3.52
CA HIS A 27 18.23 -2.34 -3.47
C HIS A 27 17.18 -3.31 -2.99
N LEU A 28 16.87 -4.30 -3.83
CA LEU A 28 16.10 -5.45 -3.40
C LEU A 28 16.96 -6.33 -2.51
N LYS A 29 16.41 -6.78 -1.38
CA LYS A 29 17.12 -7.66 -0.45
C LYS A 29 17.27 -9.08 -1.01
N GLU A 30 16.27 -9.50 -1.79
CA GLU A 30 16.23 -10.83 -2.39
C GLU A 30 15.89 -10.74 -3.88
N VAL A 31 16.44 -11.66 -4.68
CA VAL A 31 16.19 -11.70 -6.13
C VAL A 31 14.79 -12.27 -6.44
N GLU A 32 14.33 -13.20 -5.59
CA GLU A 32 12.99 -13.78 -5.63
C GLU A 32 12.52 -14.10 -4.21
N GLY A 33 11.22 -14.10 -4.00
CA GLY A 33 10.68 -14.38 -2.69
C GLY A 33 9.18 -14.20 -2.61
N ALA A 34 8.68 -14.17 -1.38
CA ALA A 34 7.28 -13.91 -1.11
C ALA A 34 7.12 -13.12 0.19
N SER A 35 6.13 -12.25 0.21
CA SER A 35 5.70 -11.51 1.39
C SER A 35 4.20 -11.69 1.61
N ILE A 36 3.77 -11.66 2.86
CA ILE A 36 2.36 -11.73 3.22
C ILE A 36 2.10 -10.66 4.27
N TRP A 37 1.11 -9.81 4.01
CA TRP A 37 0.71 -8.75 4.91
C TRP A 37 -0.79 -8.68 5.09
N GLU A 38 -1.19 -8.32 6.29
CA GLU A 38 -2.57 -8.07 6.67
C GLU A 38 -2.74 -6.60 7.03
N SER A 39 -3.80 -5.98 6.52
CA SER A 39 -4.12 -4.60 6.85
C SER A 39 -5.59 -4.48 7.21
N PRO A 40 -5.90 -3.87 8.36
CA PRO A 40 -7.27 -3.64 8.76
C PRO A 40 -7.92 -2.54 7.91
N SER A 41 -9.20 -2.67 7.69
CA SER A 41 -10.01 -1.59 7.17
C SER A 41 -10.31 -0.55 8.24
N ASN A 42 -10.75 0.63 7.84
CA ASN A 42 -11.20 1.66 8.75
C ASN A 42 -12.45 2.38 8.24
N ILE A 43 -13.23 2.95 9.16
CA ILE A 43 -14.40 3.74 8.83
C ILE A 43 -14.22 5.16 9.34
N ALA A 44 -14.35 6.13 8.43
CA ALA A 44 -14.32 7.53 8.78
C ALA A 44 -15.67 7.97 9.40
N LEU A 45 -15.62 8.46 10.63
CA LEU A 45 -16.75 9.12 11.29
C LEU A 45 -16.85 10.58 10.86
N VAL A 46 -15.70 11.25 10.79
CA VAL A 46 -15.60 12.60 10.27
C VAL A 46 -14.78 12.54 9.00
N LYS A 47 -15.39 12.81 7.86
CA LYS A 47 -14.74 12.78 6.56
C LYS A 47 -14.22 14.16 6.21
N TYR A 48 -13.10 14.19 5.46
CA TYR A 48 -12.65 15.41 4.83
C TYR A 48 -13.47 15.70 3.56
N TRP A 49 -13.66 16.99 3.28
CA TRP A 49 -14.35 17.48 2.10
C TRP A 49 -13.34 18.17 1.18
N GLY A 50 -13.04 17.52 0.06
CA GLY A 50 -12.07 18.04 -0.91
C GLY A 50 -10.62 17.71 -0.56
N LYS A 51 -9.78 17.87 -1.57
CA LYS A 51 -8.34 17.63 -1.52
C LYS A 51 -7.61 18.79 -2.20
N TYR A 52 -6.34 19.01 -1.83
CA TYR A 52 -5.45 19.93 -2.51
C TYR A 52 -4.07 19.28 -2.72
N GLY A 53 -3.24 19.84 -3.61
CA GLY A 53 -1.94 19.27 -3.93
C GLY A 53 -2.00 17.81 -4.33
N THR A 54 -1.03 17.02 -3.89
CA THR A 54 -0.98 15.58 -4.17
C THR A 54 -1.75 14.81 -3.09
N GLN A 55 -3.09 14.83 -3.18
CA GLN A 55 -3.99 14.06 -2.31
C GLN A 55 -4.12 14.54 -0.85
N TYR A 56 -3.69 15.75 -0.50
CA TYR A 56 -3.82 16.29 0.86
C TYR A 56 -5.29 16.65 1.18
N PRO A 57 -5.81 16.25 2.34
CA PRO A 57 -7.16 16.62 2.75
C PRO A 57 -7.26 18.10 3.12
N GLN A 58 -8.36 18.75 2.76
CA GLN A 58 -8.59 20.17 3.07
C GLN A 58 -9.00 20.43 4.52
N ASN A 59 -9.54 19.43 5.21
CA ASN A 59 -9.94 19.52 6.61
C ASN A 59 -9.60 18.22 7.36
N PRO A 60 -9.53 18.25 8.69
CA PRO A 60 -9.31 17.07 9.51
C PRO A 60 -10.34 15.97 9.28
N SER A 61 -9.91 14.72 9.43
CA SER A 61 -10.78 13.55 9.42
C SER A 61 -10.50 12.67 10.63
N LEU A 62 -11.51 11.93 11.08
CA LEU A 62 -11.41 10.97 12.17
C LEU A 62 -11.97 9.63 11.69
N SER A 63 -11.20 8.57 11.88
CA SER A 63 -11.62 7.22 11.51
C SER A 63 -11.28 6.19 12.58
N PHE A 64 -12.06 5.10 12.59
CA PHE A 64 -11.80 3.93 13.42
C PHE A 64 -11.23 2.80 12.60
N THR A 65 -10.23 2.13 13.15
CA THR A 65 -9.69 0.89 12.61
C THR A 65 -10.58 -0.28 13.03
N LEU A 66 -10.93 -1.12 12.07
CA LEU A 66 -11.79 -2.29 12.26
C LEU A 66 -10.94 -3.55 12.42
N SER A 67 -10.66 -3.96 13.65
CA SER A 67 -9.75 -5.08 13.95
C SER A 67 -10.20 -6.45 13.40
N LYS A 68 -11.45 -6.61 13.04
CA LYS A 68 -12.02 -7.84 12.47
C LYS A 68 -12.20 -7.80 10.95
N CYS A 69 -12.08 -6.63 10.34
CA CYS A 69 -12.24 -6.44 8.90
C CYS A 69 -10.86 -6.26 8.27
N ILE A 70 -10.24 -7.35 7.87
CA ILE A 70 -8.84 -7.40 7.44
C ILE A 70 -8.78 -7.79 5.96
N THR A 71 -7.93 -7.13 5.20
CA THR A 71 -7.47 -7.59 3.89
C THR A 71 -6.08 -8.21 4.06
N LYS A 72 -5.94 -9.45 3.60
CA LYS A 72 -4.67 -10.16 3.53
C LYS A 72 -4.21 -10.19 2.10
N THR A 73 -2.98 -9.75 1.85
CA THR A 73 -2.36 -9.76 0.53
C THR A 73 -1.05 -10.55 0.59
N SER A 74 -0.91 -11.51 -0.30
CA SER A 74 0.34 -12.21 -0.58
C SER A 74 0.91 -11.71 -1.89
N ILE A 75 2.22 -11.50 -1.93
CA ILE A 75 2.98 -11.12 -3.11
C ILE A 75 4.12 -12.11 -3.24
N SER A 76 4.17 -12.85 -4.34
CA SER A 76 5.39 -13.54 -4.74
C SER A 76 6.00 -12.81 -5.92
N PHE A 77 7.32 -12.69 -5.92
CA PHE A 77 8.06 -11.92 -6.91
C PHE A 77 9.27 -12.72 -7.41
N ALA A 78 9.56 -12.54 -8.67
CA ALA A 78 10.74 -13.11 -9.33
C ALA A 78 11.21 -12.15 -10.43
N PRO A 79 12.48 -12.24 -10.87
CA PRO A 79 12.98 -11.45 -11.98
C PRO A 79 12.13 -11.64 -13.24
N LYS A 80 11.87 -10.55 -13.96
CA LYS A 80 11.17 -10.65 -15.25
C LYS A 80 12.01 -11.34 -16.31
N GLU A 81 11.38 -12.17 -17.12
CA GLU A 81 12.02 -12.77 -18.30
C GLU A 81 12.33 -11.71 -19.37
N ILE A 82 11.40 -10.80 -19.60
CA ILE A 82 11.55 -9.70 -20.57
C ILE A 82 11.97 -8.43 -19.84
N LYS A 83 13.17 -7.96 -20.10
CA LYS A 83 13.70 -6.71 -19.53
C LYS A 83 13.13 -5.49 -20.26
N ASN A 84 11.96 -5.06 -19.86
CA ASN A 84 11.36 -3.79 -20.27
C ASN A 84 11.07 -2.90 -19.04
N ARG A 85 10.60 -1.67 -19.26
CA ARG A 85 10.27 -0.73 -18.20
C ARG A 85 8.83 -0.82 -17.71
N ASP A 86 7.99 -1.69 -18.26
CA ASP A 86 6.61 -1.84 -17.87
C ASP A 86 6.50 -2.60 -16.54
N PHE A 87 5.48 -2.32 -15.75
CA PHE A 87 5.15 -3.18 -14.62
C PHE A 87 4.59 -4.51 -15.10
N SER A 88 4.99 -5.58 -14.44
CA SER A 88 4.56 -6.94 -14.76
C SER A 88 3.93 -7.57 -13.53
N PHE A 89 2.64 -7.85 -13.58
CA PHE A 89 1.95 -8.48 -12.47
C PHE A 89 0.73 -9.28 -12.90
N ASP A 90 0.44 -10.34 -12.13
CA ASP A 90 -0.83 -11.05 -12.13
C ASP A 90 -1.58 -10.70 -10.85
N PHE A 91 -2.90 -10.57 -10.92
CA PHE A 91 -3.72 -10.27 -9.76
C PHE A 91 -4.89 -11.23 -9.63
N LYS A 92 -5.04 -11.81 -8.44
CA LYS A 92 -6.21 -12.59 -8.04
C LYS A 92 -6.88 -11.96 -6.83
N PHE A 93 -8.20 -11.94 -6.86
CA PHE A 93 -9.01 -11.59 -5.71
C PHE A 93 -9.90 -12.78 -5.33
N GLU A 94 -9.76 -13.24 -4.07
CA GLU A 94 -10.47 -14.43 -3.56
C GLU A 94 -10.30 -15.65 -4.48
N GLY A 95 -9.06 -15.88 -4.96
CA GLY A 95 -8.70 -16.99 -5.84
C GLY A 95 -9.06 -16.81 -7.32
N ASN A 96 -9.82 -15.76 -7.68
CA ASN A 96 -10.28 -15.51 -9.03
C ASN A 96 -9.47 -14.41 -9.73
N ASN A 97 -9.20 -14.60 -11.02
CA ASN A 97 -8.64 -13.52 -11.83
C ASN A 97 -9.63 -12.35 -11.88
N SER A 98 -9.14 -11.16 -11.59
CA SER A 98 -9.97 -9.98 -11.44
C SER A 98 -9.43 -8.78 -12.22
N PRO A 99 -9.60 -8.77 -13.57
CA PRO A 99 -9.05 -7.72 -14.45
C PRO A 99 -9.53 -6.30 -14.09
N ALA A 100 -10.70 -6.18 -13.48
CA ALA A 100 -11.24 -4.88 -13.07
C ALA A 100 -10.37 -4.12 -12.06
N PHE A 101 -9.47 -4.83 -11.35
CA PHE A 101 -8.55 -4.21 -10.40
C PHE A 101 -7.22 -3.78 -11.05
N HIS A 102 -6.88 -4.30 -12.24
CA HIS A 102 -5.62 -4.01 -12.91
C HIS A 102 -5.32 -2.50 -13.05
N PRO A 103 -6.25 -1.64 -13.50
CA PRO A 103 -5.97 -0.21 -13.63
C PRO A 103 -5.63 0.46 -12.30
N LYS A 104 -6.24 0.01 -11.19
CA LYS A 104 -5.96 0.56 -9.85
C LYS A 104 -4.59 0.14 -9.36
N ILE A 105 -4.20 -1.11 -9.56
CA ILE A 105 -2.89 -1.63 -9.19
C ILE A 105 -1.82 -0.96 -10.04
N GLN A 106 -2.03 -0.85 -11.34
CA GLN A 106 -1.12 -0.15 -12.25
C GLN A 106 -0.85 1.29 -11.79
N THR A 107 -1.93 2.06 -11.56
CA THR A 107 -1.82 3.44 -11.06
C THR A 107 -1.10 3.51 -9.70
N PHE A 108 -1.31 2.53 -8.83
CA PHE A 108 -0.62 2.47 -7.56
C PHE A 108 0.88 2.23 -7.75
N LEU A 109 1.27 1.26 -8.57
CA LEU A 109 2.68 0.97 -8.88
C LEU A 109 3.38 2.17 -9.52
N GLU A 110 2.70 2.88 -10.43
CA GLU A 110 3.22 4.11 -11.04
C GLU A 110 3.48 5.21 -10.01
N ARG A 111 2.62 5.33 -8.99
CA ARG A 111 2.78 6.34 -7.92
C ARG A 111 3.93 6.05 -6.98
N ILE A 112 4.22 4.77 -6.72
CA ILE A 112 5.30 4.38 -5.80
C ILE A 112 6.62 4.12 -6.50
N ASP A 113 6.65 4.18 -7.83
CA ASP A 113 7.84 3.88 -8.64
C ASP A 113 9.09 4.69 -8.23
N CYS A 114 8.90 5.94 -7.86
CA CYS A 114 10.00 6.78 -7.37
C CYS A 114 10.61 6.29 -6.06
N TYR A 115 9.86 5.54 -5.24
CA TYR A 115 10.35 5.01 -3.95
C TYR A 115 10.89 3.58 -4.05
N VAL A 116 10.37 2.79 -4.99
CA VAL A 116 10.72 1.36 -5.15
C VAL A 116 10.97 0.99 -6.61
N PRO A 117 11.96 1.61 -7.28
CA PRO A 117 12.21 1.44 -8.72
C PRO A 117 12.56 -0.02 -9.10
N PHE A 118 13.02 -0.83 -8.15
CA PHE A 118 13.35 -2.25 -8.37
C PHE A 118 12.11 -3.08 -8.78
N VAL A 119 10.89 -2.65 -8.45
CA VAL A 119 9.65 -3.36 -8.81
C VAL A 119 9.52 -3.53 -10.32
N ARG A 120 10.04 -2.60 -11.12
CA ARG A 120 10.06 -2.71 -12.58
C ARG A 120 10.89 -3.88 -13.12
N GLN A 121 11.78 -4.43 -12.32
CA GLN A 121 12.65 -5.54 -12.73
C GLN A 121 12.03 -6.90 -12.42
N HIS A 122 10.89 -6.92 -11.71
CA HIS A 122 10.25 -8.13 -11.21
C HIS A 122 8.86 -8.35 -11.81
N HIS A 123 8.46 -9.60 -11.89
CA HIS A 123 7.07 -10.01 -12.09
C HIS A 123 6.46 -10.32 -10.74
N LEU A 124 5.32 -9.68 -10.45
CA LEU A 124 4.60 -9.83 -9.19
C LEU A 124 3.38 -10.74 -9.39
N LYS A 125 3.25 -11.77 -8.57
CA LYS A 125 1.99 -12.51 -8.43
C LYS A 125 1.33 -12.07 -7.14
N ILE A 126 0.23 -11.35 -7.26
CA ILE A 126 -0.48 -10.72 -6.16
C ILE A 126 -1.80 -11.45 -5.93
N GLU A 127 -2.06 -11.88 -4.72
CA GLU A 127 -3.33 -12.46 -4.33
C GLU A 127 -3.84 -11.78 -3.07
N SER A 128 -5.09 -11.29 -3.11
CA SER A 128 -5.74 -10.62 -1.99
C SER A 128 -7.05 -11.32 -1.62
N VAL A 129 -7.28 -11.41 -0.31
CA VAL A 129 -8.52 -11.92 0.26
C VAL A 129 -9.01 -10.99 1.37
N ASN A 130 -10.32 -10.86 1.50
CA ASN A 130 -10.92 -10.09 2.59
C ASN A 130 -11.55 -11.02 3.62
N SER A 131 -11.49 -10.65 4.90
CA SER A 131 -12.26 -11.29 5.96
C SER A 131 -13.72 -10.79 6.02
N PHE A 132 -14.13 -9.94 5.08
CA PHE A 132 -15.43 -9.29 5.02
C PHE A 132 -15.88 -9.15 3.56
N PRO A 133 -17.20 -9.00 3.28
CA PRO A 133 -17.69 -8.90 1.91
C PRO A 133 -17.11 -7.71 1.16
N HIS A 134 -16.67 -7.94 -0.08
CA HIS A 134 -16.23 -6.85 -0.95
C HIS A 134 -17.40 -5.88 -1.24
N SER A 135 -17.10 -4.60 -1.41
CA SER A 135 -18.11 -3.55 -1.65
C SER A 135 -19.13 -3.34 -0.54
N SER A 136 -18.85 -3.78 0.69
CA SER A 136 -19.71 -3.59 1.86
C SER A 136 -19.69 -2.19 2.47
N GLY A 137 -19.02 -1.23 1.82
CA GLY A 137 -18.94 0.16 2.30
C GLY A 137 -17.90 0.43 3.39
N ILE A 138 -17.11 -0.57 3.79
CA ILE A 138 -16.12 -0.46 4.87
C ILE A 138 -14.67 -0.30 4.35
N ALA A 139 -14.50 0.47 3.28
CA ALA A 139 -13.19 0.90 2.76
C ALA A 139 -12.21 -0.24 2.41
N SER A 140 -12.72 -1.34 1.81
CA SER A 140 -11.90 -2.48 1.37
C SER A 140 -10.74 -2.10 0.43
N SER A 141 -10.89 -1.03 -0.36
CA SER A 141 -9.82 -0.55 -1.23
C SER A 141 -8.65 0.05 -0.46
N ALA A 142 -8.90 0.70 0.68
CA ALA A 142 -7.85 1.29 1.50
C ALA A 142 -7.02 0.21 2.20
N SER A 143 -7.66 -0.80 2.79
CA SER A 143 -6.95 -1.94 3.41
C SER A 143 -6.18 -2.75 2.38
N ALA A 144 -6.73 -2.97 1.17
CA ALA A 144 -6.04 -3.69 0.10
C ALA A 144 -4.78 -2.95 -0.38
N MET A 145 -4.86 -1.63 -0.62
CA MET A 145 -3.70 -0.83 -1.02
C MET A 145 -2.67 -0.74 0.11
N SER A 146 -3.10 -0.67 1.36
CA SER A 146 -2.19 -0.69 2.51
C SER A 146 -1.44 -2.02 2.62
N ALA A 147 -2.13 -3.16 2.50
CA ALA A 147 -1.50 -4.48 2.53
C ALA A 147 -0.54 -4.67 1.34
N LEU A 148 -0.91 -4.18 0.15
CA LEU A 148 -0.05 -4.21 -1.03
C LEU A 148 1.21 -3.36 -0.84
N ALA A 149 1.08 -2.15 -0.30
CA ALA A 149 2.22 -1.28 -0.01
C ALA A 149 3.20 -1.92 0.97
N LEU A 150 2.70 -2.47 2.08
CA LEU A 150 3.51 -3.17 3.08
C LEU A 150 4.20 -4.40 2.48
N GLY A 151 3.49 -5.15 1.63
CA GLY A 151 4.04 -6.29 0.93
C GLY A 151 5.21 -5.94 0.02
N ILE A 152 5.10 -4.87 -0.76
CA ILE A 152 6.16 -4.38 -1.64
C ILE A 152 7.34 -3.84 -0.83
N MET A 153 7.10 -3.08 0.22
CA MET A 153 8.16 -2.53 1.07
C MET A 153 8.93 -3.58 1.87
N SER A 154 8.42 -4.81 1.95
CA SER A 154 9.09 -5.93 2.62
C SER A 154 9.82 -6.89 1.65
N MET A 155 9.83 -6.59 0.36
CA MET A 155 10.65 -7.28 -0.66
C MET A 155 12.14 -6.90 -0.51
#